data_5beb6b71c48d716df8afffcc0014651c
#
_entry.id   5beb6b71c48d716df8afffcc0014651c
#
_cell.length_a   1.000
_cell.length_b   1.000
_cell.length_c   1.000
_cell.angle_alpha   90.00
_cell.angle_beta   90.00
_cell.angle_gamma   90.00
#
_symmetry.space_group_name_H-M   'P 1'
#
loop_
_entity.id
_entity.type
_entity.pdbx_description
1 polymer ?
#
loop_
_entity_poly.entity_id
_entity_poly.type
_entity_poly.pdbx_seq_one_letter_code
_entity_poly.pdbx_strand_id
1 'polypeptide(L)'
;DDVVVVDGLSKMSLTDQKPRQSRFSAVLVRHENKWLMESVRETAATANPTIQDRLQQLNWLRGFWEDISDGITASIQCEWNEQGTYLIRHHLITEELEPPGSAARLAAGIPALLPEKDAHEKTVQRLSMTEYIGWDNQQGQICSWLFRSDGQTAQFTWQRNGNNWLLKSMRKNNSDSPTQYVIQPAGEDGFTIERASGYHCDLVLEADFLRTARPIEGTLSAY
;
A
#
# COMPACT_ATOMS: atom_id res chain seq x y z
N ASP A 1 -31.81 -45.58 -0.88
CA ASP A 1 -30.34 -45.61 -0.84
C ASP A 1 -29.86 -44.30 -0.26
N ASP A 2 -29.00 -44.38 0.76
CA ASP A 2 -28.43 -43.16 1.35
C ASP A 2 -27.24 -42.71 0.49
N VAL A 3 -27.15 -41.40 0.22
CA VAL A 3 -26.07 -40.81 -0.53
C VAL A 3 -25.38 -39.76 0.33
N VAL A 4 -24.06 -39.78 0.35
CA VAL A 4 -23.24 -38.78 1.05
C VAL A 4 -22.22 -38.21 0.08
N VAL A 5 -22.10 -36.87 0.08
CA VAL A 5 -21.03 -36.18 -0.63
C VAL A 5 -19.96 -35.73 0.37
N VAL A 6 -18.73 -36.11 0.10
CA VAL A 6 -17.58 -35.79 0.94
C VAL A 6 -16.63 -34.89 0.14
N ASP A 7 -16.39 -33.69 0.64
CA ASP A 7 -15.39 -32.77 0.10
C ASP A 7 -14.15 -32.77 1.01
N GLY A 8 -12.97 -32.74 0.40
CA GLY A 8 -11.73 -32.73 1.16
C GLY A 8 -10.53 -32.24 0.40
N LEU A 9 -9.40 -32.22 1.10
CA LEU A 9 -8.08 -31.92 0.55
C LEU A 9 -7.21 -33.17 0.64
N SER A 10 -6.57 -33.54 -0.46
CA SER A 10 -5.55 -34.56 -0.48
C SER A 10 -4.17 -33.91 -0.63
N LYS A 11 -3.15 -34.48 0.02
CA LYS A 11 -1.75 -34.10 -0.12
C LYS A 11 -0.94 -35.32 -0.49
N MET A 12 -0.38 -35.31 -1.67
CA MET A 12 0.51 -36.36 -2.17
C MET A 12 1.96 -35.86 -2.11
N SER A 13 2.82 -36.59 -1.38
CA SER A 13 4.25 -36.34 -1.30
C SER A 13 4.99 -37.52 -1.92
N LEU A 14 5.75 -37.29 -2.97
CA LEU A 14 6.67 -38.25 -3.58
C LEU A 14 8.09 -37.85 -3.24
N THR A 15 8.99 -38.85 -3.13
CA THR A 15 10.36 -38.68 -2.61
C THR A 15 11.21 -37.62 -3.35
N ASP A 16 10.93 -37.37 -4.63
CA ASP A 16 11.71 -36.44 -5.46
C ASP A 16 10.86 -35.35 -6.13
N GLN A 17 9.64 -35.13 -5.66
CA GLN A 17 8.74 -34.14 -6.25
C GLN A 17 8.17 -33.20 -5.19
N LYS A 18 7.88 -31.95 -5.59
CA LYS A 18 7.16 -31.01 -4.72
C LYS A 18 5.80 -31.62 -4.34
N PRO A 19 5.39 -31.54 -3.06
CA PRO A 19 4.09 -32.02 -2.62
C PRO A 19 2.97 -31.43 -3.47
N ARG A 20 2.10 -32.29 -3.99
CA ARG A 20 0.91 -31.89 -4.74
C ARG A 20 -0.27 -31.88 -3.80
N GLN A 21 -1.05 -30.82 -3.82
CA GLN A 21 -2.34 -30.75 -3.15
C GLN A 21 -3.47 -30.77 -4.18
N SER A 22 -4.52 -31.50 -3.89
CA SER A 22 -5.74 -31.50 -4.70
C SER A 22 -6.99 -31.40 -3.81
N ARG A 23 -8.05 -30.83 -4.36
CA ARG A 23 -9.39 -30.94 -3.79
C ARG A 23 -10.08 -32.12 -4.41
N PHE A 24 -10.80 -32.86 -3.60
CA PHE A 24 -11.65 -33.94 -4.11
C PHE A 24 -13.07 -33.77 -3.59
N SER A 25 -14.02 -34.17 -4.42
CA SER A 25 -15.41 -34.42 -4.06
C SER A 25 -15.72 -35.86 -4.40
N ALA A 26 -16.11 -36.63 -3.38
CA ALA A 26 -16.48 -38.03 -3.56
C ALA A 26 -17.97 -38.23 -3.26
N VAL A 27 -18.63 -39.00 -4.09
CA VAL A 27 -20.01 -39.46 -3.86
C VAL A 27 -19.95 -40.90 -3.31
N LEU A 28 -20.48 -41.08 -2.14
CA LEU A 28 -20.62 -42.37 -1.49
C LEU A 28 -22.08 -42.78 -1.47
N VAL A 29 -22.35 -44.00 -1.86
CA VAL A 29 -23.70 -44.60 -1.84
C VAL A 29 -23.70 -45.81 -0.89
N ARG A 30 -24.73 -45.88 -0.08
CA ARG A 30 -24.89 -47.00 0.82
C ARG A 30 -25.65 -48.11 0.12
N HIS A 31 -25.00 -49.28 -0.02
CA HIS A 31 -25.58 -50.48 -0.55
C HIS A 31 -25.37 -51.63 0.42
N GLU A 32 -26.42 -52.36 0.79
CA GLU A 32 -26.36 -53.49 1.72
C GLU A 32 -25.55 -53.23 3.01
N ASN A 33 -25.80 -52.07 3.63
CA ASN A 33 -25.10 -51.62 4.87
C ASN A 33 -23.61 -51.28 4.71
N LYS A 34 -23.11 -51.19 3.48
CA LYS A 34 -21.72 -50.77 3.17
C LYS A 34 -21.73 -49.50 2.37
N TRP A 35 -20.80 -48.61 2.68
CA TRP A 35 -20.56 -47.41 1.87
C TRP A 35 -19.63 -47.77 0.73
N LEU A 36 -20.07 -47.51 -0.49
CA LEU A 36 -19.29 -47.70 -1.70
C LEU A 36 -19.05 -46.31 -2.34
N MET A 37 -17.83 -46.12 -2.83
CA MET A 37 -17.49 -44.92 -3.58
C MET A 37 -18.02 -45.08 -5.01
N GLU A 38 -18.98 -44.25 -5.39
CA GLU A 38 -19.57 -44.27 -6.71
C GLU A 38 -18.76 -43.39 -7.70
N SER A 39 -18.34 -42.21 -7.25
CA SER A 39 -17.54 -41.35 -8.05
C SER A 39 -16.60 -40.50 -7.17
N VAL A 40 -15.45 -40.10 -7.76
CA VAL A 40 -14.56 -39.13 -7.19
C VAL A 40 -14.13 -38.14 -8.29
N ARG A 41 -14.23 -36.89 -8.00
CA ARG A 41 -13.69 -35.84 -8.85
C ARG A 41 -12.53 -35.19 -8.09
N GLU A 42 -11.36 -35.22 -8.69
CA GLU A 42 -10.18 -34.58 -8.15
C GLU A 42 -9.79 -33.40 -9.05
N THR A 43 -9.58 -32.24 -8.44
CA THR A 43 -9.08 -31.03 -9.10
C THR A 43 -7.80 -30.61 -8.41
N ALA A 44 -6.80 -30.20 -9.18
CA ALA A 44 -5.59 -29.65 -8.58
C ALA A 44 -6.01 -28.52 -7.62
N ALA A 45 -5.69 -28.68 -6.34
CA ALA A 45 -5.80 -27.56 -5.43
C ALA A 45 -4.78 -26.53 -5.90
N THR A 46 -5.24 -25.40 -6.35
CA THR A 46 -4.34 -24.26 -6.47
C THR A 46 -3.66 -24.11 -5.11
N ALA A 47 -2.33 -24.18 -5.09
CA ALA A 47 -1.57 -23.93 -3.87
C ALA A 47 -2.15 -22.66 -3.23
N ASN A 48 -2.35 -22.67 -1.91
CA ASN A 48 -2.80 -21.44 -1.24
C ASN A 48 -1.90 -20.31 -1.72
N PRO A 49 -2.48 -19.22 -2.22
CA PRO A 49 -1.67 -18.13 -2.74
C PRO A 49 -0.67 -17.69 -1.68
N THR A 50 0.58 -17.56 -2.07
CA THR A 50 1.63 -17.03 -1.20
C THR A 50 1.31 -15.58 -0.82
N ILE A 51 2.00 -15.04 0.16
CA ILE A 51 1.87 -13.61 0.49
C ILE A 51 2.21 -12.75 -0.73
N GLN A 52 3.25 -13.11 -1.45
CA GLN A 52 3.65 -12.43 -2.69
C GLN A 52 2.54 -12.47 -3.75
N ASP A 53 1.89 -13.63 -3.97
CA ASP A 53 0.78 -13.74 -4.92
C ASP A 53 -0.39 -12.81 -4.54
N ARG A 54 -0.67 -12.67 -3.24
CA ARG A 54 -1.73 -11.80 -2.71
C ARG A 54 -1.42 -10.31 -2.92
N LEU A 55 -0.16 -9.93 -2.81
CA LEU A 55 0.31 -8.56 -2.98
C LEU A 55 0.66 -8.20 -4.42
N GLN A 56 0.75 -9.19 -5.32
CA GLN A 56 1.11 -8.98 -6.74
C GLN A 56 0.22 -7.95 -7.45
N GLN A 57 -1.03 -7.84 -7.03
CA GLN A 57 -1.97 -6.84 -7.55
C GLN A 57 -1.56 -5.38 -7.25
N LEU A 58 -0.63 -5.16 -6.33
CA LEU A 58 -0.03 -3.85 -6.00
C LEU A 58 1.35 -3.65 -6.64
N ASN A 59 1.81 -4.59 -7.48
CA ASN A 59 3.15 -4.51 -8.09
C ASN A 59 3.35 -3.27 -8.97
N TRP A 60 2.27 -2.67 -9.43
CA TRP A 60 2.29 -1.41 -10.19
C TRP A 60 2.81 -0.22 -9.38
N LEU A 61 2.73 -0.26 -8.02
CA LEU A 61 3.28 0.77 -7.14
C LEU A 61 4.81 0.85 -7.17
N ARG A 62 5.49 -0.19 -7.66
CA ARG A 62 6.96 -0.24 -7.68
C ARG A 62 7.55 0.83 -8.57
N GLY A 63 8.64 1.41 -8.11
CA GLY A 63 9.40 2.42 -8.85
C GLY A 63 9.54 3.71 -8.07
N PHE A 64 9.87 4.76 -8.80
CA PHE A 64 10.03 6.11 -8.28
C PHE A 64 8.90 6.96 -8.81
N TRP A 65 8.32 7.79 -7.93
CA TRP A 65 7.17 8.61 -8.22
C TRP A 65 7.38 9.98 -7.62
N GLU A 66 7.00 11.02 -8.33
CA GLU A 66 7.10 12.40 -7.86
C GLU A 66 5.82 13.17 -8.18
N ASP A 67 5.47 14.05 -7.28
CA ASP A 67 4.54 15.17 -7.50
C ASP A 67 5.24 16.46 -7.12
N ILE A 68 5.12 17.46 -7.97
CA ILE A 68 5.65 18.80 -7.74
C ILE A 68 4.51 19.78 -7.92
N SER A 69 3.94 20.21 -6.81
CA SER A 69 2.77 21.08 -6.76
C SER A 69 2.96 22.18 -5.71
N ASP A 70 2.65 23.41 -6.05
CA ASP A 70 2.53 24.54 -5.10
C ASP A 70 3.74 24.74 -4.16
N GLY A 71 4.97 24.50 -4.66
CA GLY A 71 6.20 24.62 -3.85
C GLY A 71 6.47 23.44 -2.94
N ILE A 72 5.65 22.38 -3.03
CA ILE A 72 5.84 21.11 -2.36
C ILE A 72 6.34 20.09 -3.37
N THR A 73 7.38 19.36 -3.03
CA THR A 73 7.83 18.18 -3.77
C THR A 73 7.58 16.95 -2.93
N ALA A 74 6.79 16.02 -3.44
CA ALA A 74 6.55 14.73 -2.83
C ALA A 74 7.18 13.63 -3.70
N SER A 75 8.06 12.83 -3.10
CA SER A 75 8.71 11.73 -3.79
C SER A 75 8.41 10.41 -3.08
N ILE A 76 8.17 9.35 -3.85
CA ILE A 76 7.92 8.01 -3.34
C ILE A 76 8.86 7.02 -4.05
N GLN A 77 9.59 6.23 -3.28
CA GLN A 77 10.28 5.04 -3.74
C GLN A 77 9.55 3.81 -3.22
N CYS A 78 9.18 2.89 -4.10
CA CYS A 78 8.49 1.66 -3.74
C CYS A 78 9.20 0.43 -4.28
N GLU A 79 9.51 -0.52 -3.40
CA GLU A 79 10.19 -1.77 -3.76
C GLU A 79 9.73 -2.94 -2.88
N TRP A 80 10.00 -4.16 -3.34
CA TRP A 80 9.83 -5.34 -2.51
C TRP A 80 10.95 -5.44 -1.48
N ASN A 81 10.62 -5.91 -0.26
CA ASN A 81 11.66 -6.41 0.62
C ASN A 81 12.30 -7.67 0.03
N GLU A 82 13.49 -8.05 0.52
CA GLU A 82 14.26 -9.20 -0.01
C GLU A 82 13.45 -10.50 -0.06
N GLN A 83 12.56 -10.72 0.90
CA GLN A 83 11.75 -11.94 1.00
C GLN A 83 10.48 -11.90 0.13
N GLY A 84 10.16 -10.78 -0.50
CA GLY A 84 8.94 -10.59 -1.30
C GLY A 84 7.64 -10.65 -0.48
N THR A 85 7.71 -10.37 0.83
CA THR A 85 6.56 -10.43 1.74
C THR A 85 5.93 -9.08 2.03
N TYR A 86 6.65 -8.00 1.75
CA TYR A 86 6.18 -6.62 1.87
C TYR A 86 6.58 -5.79 0.67
N LEU A 87 5.71 -4.85 0.29
CA LEU A 87 6.10 -3.67 -0.48
C LEU A 87 6.47 -2.58 0.53
N ILE A 88 7.65 -2.00 0.37
CA ILE A 88 8.13 -0.90 1.22
C ILE A 88 8.06 0.38 0.41
N ARG A 89 7.39 1.39 0.94
CA ARG A 89 7.31 2.73 0.34
C ARG A 89 8.04 3.72 1.24
N HIS A 90 9.05 4.37 0.68
CA HIS A 90 9.72 5.50 1.29
C HIS A 90 9.17 6.78 0.68
N HIS A 91 8.66 7.65 1.51
CA HIS A 91 8.14 8.96 1.10
C HIS A 91 9.07 10.05 1.61
N LEU A 92 9.30 11.04 0.78
CA LEU A 92 9.97 12.28 1.16
C LEU A 92 9.13 13.44 0.68
N ILE A 93 8.68 14.27 1.61
CA ILE A 93 7.98 15.53 1.31
C ILE A 93 8.94 16.66 1.65
N THR A 94 9.12 17.57 0.71
CA THR A 94 9.97 18.74 0.84
C THR A 94 9.13 19.97 0.51
N GLU A 95 9.07 20.92 1.43
CA GLU A 95 8.36 22.19 1.28
C GLU A 95 9.35 23.34 1.39
N GLU A 96 9.35 24.22 0.40
CA GLU A 96 10.11 25.46 0.42
C GLU A 96 9.27 26.56 1.10
N LEU A 97 9.69 26.97 2.28
CA LEU A 97 9.02 28.05 3.01
C LEU A 97 9.62 29.40 2.61
N GLU A 98 8.76 30.33 2.24
CA GLU A 98 9.17 31.73 2.07
C GLU A 98 9.66 32.32 3.40
N PRO A 99 10.73 33.11 3.42
CA PRO A 99 11.24 33.69 4.65
C PRO A 99 10.15 34.55 5.34
N PRO A 100 10.02 34.42 6.67
CA PRO A 100 9.00 35.16 7.41
C PRO A 100 9.20 36.67 7.21
N GLY A 101 8.22 37.34 6.62
CA GLY A 101 8.20 38.79 6.38
C GLY A 101 8.21 39.22 4.93
N SER A 102 8.41 38.33 3.96
CA SER A 102 8.36 38.71 2.53
C SER A 102 6.99 39.25 2.11
N ALA A 103 5.92 38.55 2.46
CA ALA A 103 4.54 38.99 2.15
C ALA A 103 4.11 40.24 2.94
N ALA A 104 4.50 40.36 4.19
CA ALA A 104 4.19 41.53 5.03
C ALA A 104 4.95 42.80 4.57
N ARG A 105 6.18 42.67 4.06
CA ARG A 105 6.96 43.77 3.52
C ARG A 105 6.42 44.26 2.19
N LEU A 106 6.02 43.38 1.30
CA LEU A 106 5.39 43.74 0.01
C LEU A 106 4.05 44.45 0.27
N ALA A 107 3.24 44.02 1.21
CA ALA A 107 1.97 44.65 1.56
C ALA A 107 2.14 46.02 2.23
N ALA A 108 3.24 46.27 2.95
CA ALA A 108 3.50 47.50 3.68
C ALA A 108 4.22 48.57 2.83
N GLY A 109 4.61 48.30 1.57
CA GLY A 109 5.28 49.27 0.69
C GLY A 109 6.62 49.79 1.25
N ILE A 110 7.32 49.01 2.11
CA ILE A 110 8.58 49.42 2.74
C ILE A 110 9.73 49.21 1.73
N PRO A 111 10.45 50.26 1.32
CA PRO A 111 11.57 50.10 0.40
C PRO A 111 12.70 49.31 1.05
N ALA A 112 13.36 48.48 0.25
CA ALA A 112 14.51 47.66 0.68
C ALA A 112 15.73 48.60 0.90
N LEU A 113 15.92 49.09 2.13
CA LEU A 113 17.04 49.96 2.52
C LEU A 113 18.08 49.23 3.40
N LEU A 114 18.16 47.93 3.39
CA LEU A 114 19.22 47.15 4.07
C LEU A 114 19.97 46.30 3.06
N PRO A 115 21.30 46.12 3.23
CA PRO A 115 22.10 45.34 2.30
C PRO A 115 21.69 43.87 2.30
N GLU A 116 21.43 43.38 1.11
CA GLU A 116 20.93 42.04 0.75
C GLU A 116 21.89 40.91 1.07
N LYS A 117 22.64 40.91 2.15
CA LYS A 117 23.65 39.89 2.35
C LYS A 117 23.18 38.65 3.15
N ASP A 118 21.99 38.71 3.77
CA ASP A 118 21.50 37.60 4.63
C ASP A 118 20.00 37.25 4.45
N ALA A 119 19.36 37.66 3.36
CA ALA A 119 17.90 37.67 3.28
C ALA A 119 17.26 36.52 2.48
N HIS A 120 18.00 35.55 1.98
CA HIS A 120 17.42 34.56 1.05
C HIS A 120 17.80 33.12 1.30
N GLU A 121 18.02 32.72 2.56
CA GLU A 121 18.05 31.30 2.83
C GLU A 121 16.61 30.79 2.99
N LYS A 122 16.05 30.23 1.91
CA LYS A 122 14.75 29.55 1.94
C LYS A 122 14.83 28.45 2.98
N THR A 123 13.94 28.48 3.95
CA THR A 123 13.84 27.38 4.92
C THR A 123 13.16 26.20 4.23
N VAL A 124 13.84 25.06 4.19
CA VAL A 124 13.30 23.83 3.61
C VAL A 124 12.85 22.93 4.75
N GLN A 125 11.55 22.69 4.81
CA GLN A 125 11.03 21.64 5.70
C GLN A 125 11.05 20.29 4.99
N ARG A 126 11.44 19.24 5.71
CA ARG A 126 11.48 17.87 5.20
C ARG A 126 10.73 16.94 6.14
N LEU A 127 9.87 16.11 5.57
CA LEU A 127 9.17 15.07 6.27
C LEU A 127 9.39 13.75 5.53
N SER A 128 9.94 12.76 6.21
CA SER A 128 10.09 11.42 5.66
C SER A 128 9.12 10.44 6.31
N MET A 129 8.69 9.45 5.52
CA MET A 129 7.81 8.39 5.99
C MET A 129 8.23 7.06 5.38
N THR A 130 8.05 5.99 6.14
CA THR A 130 8.20 4.62 5.64
C THR A 130 6.89 3.88 5.83
N GLU A 131 6.39 3.27 4.77
CA GLU A 131 5.17 2.46 4.79
C GLU A 131 5.50 1.02 4.39
N TYR A 132 5.08 0.07 5.21
CA TYR A 132 5.12 -1.36 4.92
C TYR A 132 3.73 -1.81 4.51
N ILE A 133 3.58 -2.32 3.29
CA ILE A 133 2.32 -2.87 2.78
C ILE A 133 2.46 -4.37 2.75
N GLY A 134 1.59 -5.07 3.47
CA GLY A 134 1.66 -6.51 3.67
C GLY A 134 0.30 -7.19 3.72
N TRP A 135 0.33 -8.52 3.84
CA TRP A 135 -0.88 -9.32 4.02
C TRP A 135 -1.10 -9.62 5.50
N ASP A 136 -2.22 -9.18 6.04
CA ASP A 136 -2.65 -9.55 7.39
C ASP A 136 -3.38 -10.90 7.35
N ASN A 137 -2.73 -11.94 7.89
CA ASN A 137 -3.30 -13.28 7.93
C ASN A 137 -4.51 -13.40 8.87
N GLN A 138 -4.61 -12.55 9.89
CA GLN A 138 -5.71 -12.60 10.84
C GLN A 138 -6.98 -11.99 10.23
N GLN A 139 -6.82 -10.88 9.52
CA GLN A 139 -7.94 -10.19 8.89
C GLN A 139 -8.20 -10.67 7.45
N GLY A 140 -7.26 -11.41 6.85
CA GLY A 140 -7.38 -11.92 5.49
C GLY A 140 -7.41 -10.83 4.43
N GLN A 141 -6.67 -9.72 4.64
CA GLN A 141 -6.67 -8.56 3.77
C GLN A 141 -5.30 -7.90 3.69
N ILE A 142 -5.14 -7.01 2.71
CA ILE A 142 -3.95 -6.17 2.60
C ILE A 142 -4.06 -5.03 3.62
N CYS A 143 -3.00 -4.83 4.38
CA CYS A 143 -2.85 -3.75 5.35
C CYS A 143 -1.54 -3.01 5.10
N SER A 144 -1.47 -1.76 5.57
CA SER A 144 -0.21 -1.04 5.63
C SER A 144 0.00 -0.36 6.97
N TRP A 145 1.27 -0.20 7.32
CA TRP A 145 1.75 0.45 8.52
C TRP A 145 2.70 1.56 8.11
N LEU A 146 2.32 2.78 8.42
CA LEU A 146 3.06 4.00 8.08
C LEU A 146 3.73 4.55 9.33
N PHE A 147 5.01 4.91 9.19
CA PHE A 147 5.84 5.51 10.23
C PHE A 147 6.44 6.81 9.70
N ARG A 148 6.18 7.92 10.39
CA ARG A 148 6.72 9.25 10.07
C ARG A 148 7.93 9.59 10.90
N SER A 149 8.81 10.43 10.36
CA SER A 149 10.03 10.90 11.04
C SER A 149 9.74 11.75 12.30
N ASP A 150 8.55 12.31 12.44
CA ASP A 150 8.11 13.04 13.63
C ASP A 150 7.51 12.12 14.73
N GLY A 151 7.58 10.80 14.54
CA GLY A 151 7.09 9.80 15.49
C GLY A 151 5.61 9.44 15.35
N GLN A 152 4.89 10.07 14.44
CA GLN A 152 3.49 9.69 14.18
C GLN A 152 3.42 8.38 13.38
N THR A 153 2.36 7.60 13.64
CA THR A 153 2.11 6.33 12.96
C THR A 153 0.67 6.22 12.51
N ALA A 154 0.43 5.53 11.40
CA ALA A 154 -0.91 5.17 10.95
C ALA A 154 -0.96 3.73 10.46
N GLN A 155 -2.17 3.17 10.42
CA GLN A 155 -2.44 1.87 9.87
C GLN A 155 -3.67 1.97 8.97
N PHE A 156 -3.59 1.33 7.79
CA PHE A 156 -4.65 1.33 6.80
C PHE A 156 -4.98 -0.09 6.35
N THR A 157 -6.22 -0.30 5.96
CA THR A 157 -6.64 -1.48 5.17
C THR A 157 -6.79 -1.06 3.73
N TRP A 158 -6.44 -1.95 2.81
CA TRP A 158 -6.49 -1.75 1.38
C TRP A 158 -7.58 -2.61 0.77
N GLN A 159 -8.52 -1.99 0.09
CA GLN A 159 -9.62 -2.68 -0.57
C GLN A 159 -9.68 -2.27 -2.03
N ARG A 160 -9.73 -3.25 -2.93
CA ARG A 160 -9.89 -2.98 -4.35
C ARG A 160 -11.34 -2.58 -4.65
N ASN A 161 -11.51 -1.51 -5.43
CA ASN A 161 -12.80 -1.02 -5.91
C ASN A 161 -12.70 -0.74 -7.41
N GLY A 162 -13.03 -1.73 -8.24
CA GLY A 162 -12.80 -1.66 -9.68
C GLY A 162 -11.30 -1.56 -10.01
N ASN A 163 -10.91 -0.49 -10.68
CA ASN A 163 -9.51 -0.18 -10.97
C ASN A 163 -8.81 0.60 -9.85
N ASN A 164 -9.56 1.12 -8.90
CA ASN A 164 -9.06 1.95 -7.81
C ASN A 164 -8.79 1.12 -6.55
N TRP A 165 -8.04 1.71 -5.64
CA TRP A 165 -7.79 1.18 -4.31
C TRP A 165 -8.34 2.14 -3.26
N LEU A 166 -9.11 1.60 -2.32
CA LEU A 166 -9.63 2.33 -1.18
C LEU A 166 -8.79 2.00 0.04
N LEU A 167 -8.15 3.04 0.61
CA LEU A 167 -7.43 2.97 1.87
C LEU A 167 -8.35 3.47 2.97
N LYS A 168 -8.53 2.66 4.01
CA LYS A 168 -9.31 3.04 5.20
C LYS A 168 -8.39 3.07 6.41
N SER A 169 -8.35 4.19 7.12
CA SER A 169 -7.65 4.30 8.39
C SER A 169 -8.26 3.34 9.41
N MET A 170 -7.43 2.56 10.09
CA MET A 170 -7.87 1.69 11.18
C MET A 170 -8.02 2.46 12.51
N ARG A 171 -7.45 3.65 12.62
CA ARG A 171 -7.65 4.52 13.79
C ARG A 171 -9.04 5.15 13.71
N LYS A 172 -9.87 4.89 14.69
CA LYS A 172 -11.06 5.70 14.94
C LYS A 172 -10.59 7.00 15.60
N ASN A 173 -10.53 8.06 14.82
CA ASN A 173 -10.51 9.39 15.41
C ASN A 173 -11.84 9.59 16.16
N ASN A 174 -11.96 10.63 16.99
CA ASN A 174 -13.18 10.95 17.76
C ASN A 174 -14.47 11.11 16.91
N SER A 175 -14.40 10.87 15.61
CA SER A 175 -15.53 10.82 14.69
C SER A 175 -15.90 9.36 14.38
N ASP A 176 -17.18 9.09 14.23
CA ASP A 176 -17.70 7.74 13.95
C ASP A 176 -17.28 7.14 12.61
N SER A 177 -16.66 7.93 11.74
CA SER A 177 -16.25 7.49 10.39
C SER A 177 -14.74 7.48 10.22
N PRO A 178 -14.15 6.36 9.74
CA PRO A 178 -12.72 6.30 9.42
C PRO A 178 -12.40 7.23 8.24
N THR A 179 -11.21 7.83 8.26
CA THR A 179 -10.70 8.54 7.09
C THR A 179 -10.43 7.55 5.95
N GLN A 180 -10.84 7.93 4.75
CA GLN A 180 -10.71 7.11 3.56
C GLN A 180 -10.02 7.89 2.45
N TYR A 181 -9.10 7.22 1.77
CA TYR A 181 -8.41 7.73 0.58
C TYR A 181 -8.65 6.78 -0.60
N VAL A 182 -8.74 7.36 -1.78
CA VAL A 182 -8.77 6.60 -3.04
C VAL A 182 -7.43 6.77 -3.72
N ILE A 183 -6.79 5.65 -4.06
CA ILE A 183 -5.64 5.64 -4.96
C ILE A 183 -6.14 5.17 -6.32
N GLN A 184 -5.97 6.00 -7.33
CA GLN A 184 -6.42 5.74 -8.68
C GLN A 184 -5.22 5.65 -9.63
N PRO A 185 -4.90 4.45 -10.16
CA PRO A 185 -3.89 4.31 -11.21
C PRO A 185 -4.30 5.10 -12.46
N ALA A 186 -3.37 5.87 -13.01
CA ALA A 186 -3.53 6.65 -14.22
C ALA A 186 -2.56 6.14 -15.31
N GLY A 187 -2.88 4.95 -15.85
CA GLY A 187 -2.00 4.25 -16.79
C GLY A 187 -0.81 3.56 -16.10
N GLU A 188 0.31 3.44 -16.82
CA GLU A 188 1.54 2.80 -16.31
C GLU A 188 2.45 3.81 -15.59
N ASP A 189 2.29 5.09 -15.86
CA ASP A 189 3.21 6.15 -15.49
C ASP A 189 2.63 7.17 -14.49
N GLY A 190 1.47 6.90 -13.91
CA GLY A 190 0.87 7.82 -12.94
C GLY A 190 -0.14 7.17 -12.02
N PHE A 191 -0.41 7.85 -10.90
CA PHE A 191 -1.54 7.59 -10.02
C PHE A 191 -1.87 8.82 -9.19
N THR A 192 -3.12 8.92 -8.76
CA THR A 192 -3.58 9.98 -7.85
C THR A 192 -3.88 9.40 -6.48
N ILE A 193 -3.72 10.22 -5.45
CA ILE A 193 -4.21 9.95 -4.10
C ILE A 193 -5.16 11.07 -3.72
N GLU A 194 -6.42 10.74 -3.49
CA GLU A 194 -7.45 11.69 -3.10
C GLU A 194 -8.15 11.22 -1.82
N ARG A 195 -8.56 12.18 -1.00
CA ARG A 195 -9.39 11.88 0.16
C ARG A 195 -10.85 11.70 -0.26
N ALA A 196 -11.41 10.53 0.00
CA ALA A 196 -12.80 10.22 -0.29
C ALA A 196 -13.75 10.64 0.83
N SER A 197 -13.34 10.52 2.10
CA SER A 197 -14.16 10.87 3.24
C SER A 197 -13.35 10.97 4.54
N GLY A 198 -13.94 11.57 5.56
CA GLY A 198 -13.33 11.72 6.89
C GLY A 198 -12.56 13.02 7.06
N TYR A 199 -11.89 13.15 8.21
CA TYR A 199 -11.08 14.32 8.50
C TYR A 199 -9.75 14.27 7.75
N HIS A 200 -9.19 15.46 7.50
CA HIS A 200 -7.83 15.55 6.95
C HIS A 200 -6.88 14.82 7.91
N CYS A 201 -6.14 13.87 7.36
CA CYS A 201 -5.09 13.15 8.07
C CYS A 201 -3.77 13.59 7.45
N ASP A 202 -3.00 14.40 8.15
CA ASP A 202 -1.69 14.88 7.69
C ASP A 202 -0.68 13.76 7.40
N LEU A 203 -1.11 12.50 7.53
CA LEU A 203 -0.30 11.31 7.31
C LEU A 203 -0.33 10.80 5.86
N VAL A 204 -1.29 11.26 5.05
CA VAL A 204 -1.38 10.88 3.63
C VAL A 204 -1.47 12.14 2.79
N LEU A 205 -0.52 12.32 1.89
CA LEU A 205 -0.52 13.42 0.95
C LEU A 205 -1.53 13.13 -0.18
N GLU A 206 -2.43 14.09 -0.40
CA GLU A 206 -3.31 14.13 -1.58
C GLU A 206 -2.48 14.72 -2.73
N ALA A 207 -2.21 13.94 -3.78
CA ALA A 207 -1.26 14.33 -4.83
C ALA A 207 -1.43 13.51 -6.11
N ASP A 208 -0.90 14.05 -7.20
CA ASP A 208 -0.85 13.44 -8.52
C ASP A 208 0.58 12.99 -8.84
N PHE A 209 0.85 11.72 -8.63
CA PHE A 209 2.18 11.18 -8.80
C PHE A 209 2.46 10.74 -10.24
N LEU A 210 3.62 11.15 -10.77
CA LEU A 210 4.15 10.68 -12.04
C LEU A 210 5.39 9.82 -11.82
N ARG A 211 5.56 8.82 -12.66
CA ARG A 211 6.72 7.92 -12.61
C ARG A 211 7.98 8.67 -13.04
N THR A 212 9.04 8.52 -12.28
CA THR A 212 10.36 9.10 -12.58
C THR A 212 11.44 8.02 -12.63
N ALA A 213 12.50 8.27 -13.37
CA ALA A 213 13.67 7.40 -13.43
C ALA A 213 14.70 7.66 -12.31
N ARG A 214 14.47 8.67 -11.47
CA ARG A 214 15.47 9.11 -10.49
C ARG A 214 15.19 8.52 -9.11
N PRO A 215 16.23 7.97 -8.43
CA PRO A 215 16.16 7.68 -7.01
C PRO A 215 15.93 8.98 -6.22
N ILE A 216 15.20 8.89 -5.12
CA ILE A 216 15.04 10.00 -4.18
C ILE A 216 16.41 10.34 -3.59
N GLU A 217 16.93 11.53 -3.86
CA GLU A 217 18.18 12.01 -3.27
C GLU A 217 17.98 12.14 -1.74
N GLY A 218 18.79 11.43 -0.96
CA GLY A 218 18.81 11.49 0.51
C GLY A 218 18.15 10.33 1.26
N THR A 219 17.55 9.35 0.58
CA THR A 219 16.91 8.19 1.24
C THR A 219 17.86 7.00 1.46
N LEU A 220 19.02 6.95 0.83
CA LEU A 220 19.92 5.78 0.80
C LEU A 220 21.26 5.99 1.57
N SER A 221 21.27 6.73 2.66
CA SER A 221 22.47 6.82 3.48
C SER A 221 22.18 6.61 4.95
N ALA A 222 21.61 5.49 5.32
CA ALA A 222 21.69 4.98 6.70
C ALA A 222 21.00 3.60 6.79
N TYR A 223 21.73 2.54 6.53
CA TYR A 223 21.67 1.30 7.33
C TYR A 223 22.77 0.34 6.87
#